data_391a7cb839073d8c54e6985749eb8a87
#
_entry.id   391a7cb839073d8c54e6985749eb8a87
#
_cell.length_a   1.000
_cell.length_b   1.000
_cell.length_c   1.000
_cell.angle_alpha   90.00
_cell.angle_beta   90.00
_cell.angle_gamma   90.00
#
_symmetry.space_group_name_H-M   'P 1'
#
loop_
_entity.id
_entity.type
_entity.pdbx_description
1 polymer ?
#
loop_
_entity_poly.entity_id
_entity_poly.type
_entity_poly.pdbx_seq_one_letter_code
_entity_poly.pdbx_strand_id
1 'polypeptide(L)'
;LKENLGGFAVPDFSQQNSPLKVFTPLPENTLLATRLVGSEKLGGIFEFKVSLVAQRGTTIDFSKLMGQHAYVSLQLPGGVTRYFRGYILGFALEDGDEVFDHYTMTLKPNLARLSLTKRSRIFQNQSVAEVWQFLLDQVSLSKMIQLLKPLPKRVIITQYRETDFDFFLRLCSDT
;
A
#
# COMPACT_ATOMS: atom_id res chain seq x y z
N LEU A 1 49.49 20.44 -17.74
CA LEU A 1 49.41 19.65 -16.50
C LEU A 1 47.96 19.78 -15.98
N LYS A 2 47.09 18.84 -16.33
CA LYS A 2 45.78 18.71 -15.69
C LYS A 2 45.93 17.64 -14.62
N GLU A 3 45.93 18.07 -13.36
CA GLU A 3 45.90 17.17 -12.23
C GLU A 3 44.57 16.39 -12.23
N ASN A 4 44.69 15.06 -12.34
CA ASN A 4 43.60 14.11 -12.12
C ASN A 4 43.33 14.09 -10.61
N LEU A 5 42.36 14.87 -10.16
CA LEU A 5 41.74 14.69 -8.84
C LEU A 5 40.99 13.35 -8.91
N GLY A 6 41.58 12.37 -8.25
CA GLY A 6 41.00 11.02 -8.13
C GLY A 6 39.57 11.11 -7.64
N GLY A 7 38.62 10.85 -8.55
CA GLY A 7 37.21 10.68 -8.19
C GLY A 7 37.09 9.48 -7.25
N PHE A 8 36.78 9.74 -5.99
CA PHE A 8 36.26 8.68 -5.12
C PHE A 8 35.02 8.12 -5.79
N ALA A 9 35.06 6.86 -6.17
CA ALA A 9 33.89 6.16 -6.67
C ALA A 9 32.83 6.23 -5.57
N VAL A 10 31.73 6.93 -5.85
CA VAL A 10 30.59 6.94 -4.95
C VAL A 10 30.12 5.50 -4.82
N PRO A 11 30.02 4.94 -3.61
CA PRO A 11 29.57 3.55 -3.44
C PRO A 11 28.22 3.37 -4.13
N ASP A 12 28.12 2.39 -5.03
CA ASP A 12 26.86 2.05 -5.69
C ASP A 12 26.01 1.28 -4.68
N PHE A 13 25.10 2.00 -4.02
CA PHE A 13 24.17 1.41 -3.06
C PHE A 13 23.11 0.61 -3.79
N SER A 14 23.14 -0.70 -3.61
CA SER A 14 22.26 -1.65 -4.30
C SER A 14 21.64 -2.63 -3.31
N GLN A 15 20.39 -3.01 -3.57
CA GLN A 15 19.70 -4.06 -2.83
C GLN A 15 19.92 -5.47 -3.42
N GLN A 16 20.81 -5.63 -4.40
CA GLN A 16 21.02 -6.90 -5.12
C GLN A 16 21.27 -8.07 -4.17
N ASN A 17 22.12 -7.90 -3.16
CA ASN A 17 22.48 -8.92 -2.17
C ASN A 17 21.72 -8.78 -0.83
N SER A 18 20.76 -7.84 -0.74
CA SER A 18 19.96 -7.67 0.46
C SER A 18 18.89 -8.77 0.56
N PRO A 19 18.67 -9.37 1.74
CA PRO A 19 17.55 -10.27 1.96
C PRO A 19 16.19 -9.57 1.95
N LEU A 20 16.17 -8.26 2.17
CA LEU A 20 14.99 -7.43 2.12
C LEU A 20 15.11 -6.46 0.95
N LYS A 21 14.18 -6.53 0.00
CA LYS A 21 14.18 -5.66 -1.19
C LYS A 21 12.83 -4.99 -1.36
N VAL A 22 12.85 -3.73 -1.82
CA VAL A 22 11.65 -2.97 -2.15
C VAL A 22 11.57 -2.71 -3.65
N PHE A 23 10.36 -2.78 -4.17
CA PHE A 23 10.05 -2.53 -5.57
C PHE A 23 8.92 -1.50 -5.64
N THR A 24 9.22 -0.35 -6.20
CA THR A 24 8.33 0.81 -6.34
C THR A 24 8.29 1.25 -7.80
N PRO A 25 7.41 2.18 -8.19
CA PRO A 25 7.43 2.78 -9.52
C PRO A 25 8.67 3.65 -9.83
N LEU A 26 9.50 3.95 -8.84
CA LEU A 26 10.77 4.66 -9.08
C LEU A 26 11.81 3.72 -9.70
N PRO A 27 12.88 4.28 -10.30
CA PRO A 27 13.99 3.49 -10.81
C PRO A 27 14.57 2.56 -9.74
N GLU A 28 15.11 1.43 -10.16
CA GLU A 28 15.72 0.45 -9.26
C GLU A 28 16.82 1.09 -8.41
N ASN A 29 16.94 0.64 -7.15
CA ASN A 29 17.88 1.15 -6.15
C ASN A 29 17.74 2.65 -5.76
N THR A 30 16.71 3.35 -6.24
CA THR A 30 16.41 4.71 -5.75
C THR A 30 16.04 4.69 -4.26
N LEU A 31 15.32 3.67 -3.83
CA LEU A 31 14.97 3.41 -2.43
C LEU A 31 15.44 2.00 -2.06
N LEU A 32 16.07 1.88 -0.90
CA LEU A 32 16.55 0.61 -0.36
C LEU A 32 15.81 0.31 0.93
N ALA A 33 15.27 -0.92 1.06
CA ALA A 33 14.56 -1.32 2.27
C ALA A 33 15.54 -1.73 3.37
N THR A 34 15.34 -1.19 4.58
CA THR A 34 16.15 -1.50 5.76
C THR A 34 15.38 -2.26 6.83
N ARG A 35 14.06 -2.05 6.92
CA ARG A 35 13.21 -2.70 7.92
C ARG A 35 11.80 -2.87 7.39
N LEU A 36 11.17 -3.99 7.75
CA LEU A 36 9.76 -4.27 7.50
C LEU A 36 9.08 -4.63 8.82
N VAL A 37 8.00 -3.93 9.15
CA VAL A 37 7.15 -4.20 10.31
C VAL A 37 5.71 -4.20 9.86
N GLY A 38 4.92 -5.15 10.33
CA GLY A 38 3.52 -5.16 9.99
C GLY A 38 2.76 -6.30 10.63
N SER A 39 1.45 -6.30 10.42
CA SER A 39 0.55 -7.34 10.87
C SER A 39 -0.46 -7.69 9.80
N GLU A 40 -0.78 -8.96 9.73
CA GLU A 40 -1.83 -9.53 8.90
C GLU A 40 -2.77 -10.32 9.79
N LYS A 41 -4.07 -10.19 9.56
CA LYS A 41 -5.07 -11.04 10.20
C LYS A 41 -6.17 -11.39 9.20
N LEU A 42 -6.74 -12.57 9.34
CA LEU A 42 -7.88 -12.97 8.52
C LEU A 42 -9.07 -12.04 8.78
N GLY A 43 -9.73 -11.57 7.71
CA GLY A 43 -10.86 -10.65 7.79
C GLY A 43 -10.48 -9.20 8.18
N GLY A 44 -9.19 -8.84 8.18
CA GLY A 44 -8.72 -7.49 8.48
C GLY A 44 -7.91 -6.86 7.35
N ILE A 45 -7.74 -5.54 7.45
CA ILE A 45 -6.79 -4.83 6.61
C ILE A 45 -5.38 -5.05 7.17
N PHE A 46 -4.48 -5.54 6.33
CA PHE A 46 -3.07 -5.57 6.68
C PHE A 46 -2.46 -4.15 6.61
N GLU A 47 -1.43 -3.93 7.40
CA GLU A 47 -0.60 -2.73 7.33
C GLU A 47 0.86 -3.14 7.47
N PHE A 48 1.69 -2.74 6.50
CA PHE A 48 3.13 -2.90 6.55
C PHE A 48 3.79 -1.53 6.53
N LYS A 49 4.65 -1.28 7.50
CA LYS A 49 5.56 -0.12 7.52
C LYS A 49 6.93 -0.57 7.07
N VAL A 50 7.45 0.07 6.05
CA VAL A 50 8.76 -0.22 5.46
C VAL A 50 9.66 0.99 5.71
N SER A 51 10.73 0.81 6.47
CA SER A 51 11.78 1.82 6.58
C SER A 51 12.67 1.72 5.35
N LEU A 52 12.94 2.87 4.74
CA LEU A 52 13.66 2.99 3.49
C LEU A 52 14.78 4.01 3.64
N VAL A 53 15.82 3.87 2.84
CA VAL A 53 16.85 4.89 2.67
C VAL A 53 17.04 5.21 1.20
N ALA A 54 17.34 6.46 0.91
CA ALA A 54 17.85 6.92 -0.38
C ALA A 54 19.17 7.62 -0.16
N GLN A 55 20.07 7.59 -1.14
CA GLN A 55 21.31 8.35 -1.08
C GLN A 55 20.98 9.85 -0.89
N ARG A 56 21.68 10.50 0.02
CA ARG A 56 21.45 11.92 0.35
C ARG A 56 21.49 12.80 -0.90
N GLY A 57 20.49 13.69 -0.99
CA GLY A 57 20.32 14.58 -2.14
C GLY A 57 19.59 13.95 -3.33
N THR A 58 19.16 12.68 -3.21
CA THR A 58 18.28 12.05 -4.22
C THR A 58 16.90 12.67 -4.15
N THR A 59 16.43 13.26 -5.24
CA THR A 59 15.06 13.80 -5.30
C THR A 59 14.05 12.67 -5.44
N ILE A 60 13.19 12.50 -4.45
CA ILE A 60 12.08 11.54 -4.46
C ILE A 60 10.78 12.25 -4.84
N ASP A 61 10.21 11.89 -5.98
CA ASP A 61 8.92 12.40 -6.43
C ASP A 61 7.78 11.61 -5.76
N PHE A 62 7.21 12.16 -4.71
CA PHE A 62 6.13 11.54 -3.93
C PHE A 62 4.87 11.30 -4.78
N SER A 63 4.63 12.13 -5.80
CA SER A 63 3.47 11.97 -6.69
C SER A 63 3.52 10.67 -7.49
N LYS A 64 4.70 10.16 -7.77
CA LYS A 64 4.91 8.87 -8.44
C LYS A 64 4.77 7.67 -7.52
N LEU A 65 4.72 7.89 -6.22
CA LEU A 65 4.62 6.84 -5.20
C LEU A 65 3.21 6.72 -4.63
N MET A 66 2.61 7.85 -4.22
CA MET A 66 1.33 7.84 -3.53
C MET A 66 0.21 7.21 -4.36
N GLY A 67 -0.50 6.26 -3.75
CA GLY A 67 -1.58 5.52 -4.40
C GLY A 67 -1.13 4.48 -5.43
N GLN A 68 0.17 4.32 -5.65
CA GLN A 68 0.73 3.35 -6.57
C GLN A 68 0.98 2.01 -5.89
N HIS A 69 1.08 0.97 -6.71
CA HIS A 69 1.38 -0.37 -6.23
C HIS A 69 2.88 -0.52 -5.94
N ALA A 70 3.19 -1.15 -4.82
CA ALA A 70 4.56 -1.53 -4.48
C ALA A 70 4.58 -2.90 -3.80
N TYR A 71 5.74 -3.52 -3.74
CA TYR A 71 5.94 -4.74 -2.97
C TYR A 71 7.33 -4.80 -2.36
N VAL A 72 7.41 -5.58 -1.28
CA VAL A 72 8.64 -5.91 -0.58
C VAL A 72 8.85 -7.41 -0.68
N SER A 73 10.05 -7.84 -1.04
CA SER A 73 10.45 -9.24 -0.96
C SER A 73 11.37 -9.46 0.23
N LEU A 74 11.13 -10.52 0.98
CA LEU A 74 11.94 -10.94 2.11
C LEU A 74 12.41 -12.38 1.88
N GLN A 75 13.72 -12.56 1.80
CA GLN A 75 14.34 -13.88 1.73
C GLN A 75 14.42 -14.47 3.15
N LEU A 76 13.75 -15.59 3.36
CA LEU A 76 13.75 -16.33 4.62
C LEU A 76 14.86 -17.39 4.63
N PRO A 77 15.27 -17.87 5.83
CA PRO A 77 16.13 -19.04 5.94
C PRO A 77 15.58 -20.21 5.14
N GLY A 78 16.47 -20.95 4.46
CA GLY A 78 16.06 -22.04 3.58
C GLY A 78 15.74 -21.63 2.13
N GLY A 79 15.98 -20.36 1.74
CA GLY A 79 15.87 -19.90 0.36
C GLY A 79 14.45 -19.53 -0.08
N VAL A 80 13.47 -19.61 0.80
CA VAL A 80 12.08 -19.21 0.51
C VAL A 80 11.98 -17.69 0.48
N THR A 81 11.35 -17.14 -0.55
CA THR A 81 11.08 -15.70 -0.64
C THR A 81 9.60 -15.43 -0.37
N ARG A 82 9.32 -14.56 0.60
CA ARG A 82 7.96 -14.04 0.88
C ARG A 82 7.80 -12.65 0.28
N TYR A 83 6.62 -12.41 -0.29
CA TYR A 83 6.27 -11.13 -0.91
C TYR A 83 5.15 -10.45 -0.15
N PHE A 84 5.35 -9.17 0.18
CA PHE A 84 4.37 -8.30 0.81
C PHE A 84 3.96 -7.24 -0.20
N ARG A 85 2.74 -7.32 -0.70
CA ARG A 85 2.25 -6.47 -1.79
C ARG A 85 1.15 -5.56 -1.29
N GLY A 86 1.11 -4.31 -1.77
CA GLY A 86 0.08 -3.35 -1.40
C GLY A 86 0.17 -2.06 -2.21
N TYR A 87 -0.67 -1.11 -1.80
CA TYR A 87 -0.65 0.24 -2.31
C TYR A 87 0.03 1.15 -1.30
N ILE A 88 0.82 2.09 -1.78
CA ILE A 88 1.48 3.09 -0.96
C ILE A 88 0.42 4.10 -0.51
N LEU A 89 -0.06 3.98 0.73
CA LEU A 89 -1.05 4.90 1.30
C LEU A 89 -0.44 5.88 2.32
N GLY A 90 0.86 5.79 2.56
CA GLY A 90 1.63 6.73 3.35
C GLY A 90 3.09 6.71 2.91
N PHE A 91 3.69 7.89 2.79
CA PHE A 91 5.11 8.06 2.51
C PHE A 91 5.59 9.33 3.20
N ALA A 92 6.62 9.22 4.03
CA ALA A 92 7.15 10.33 4.81
C ALA A 92 8.68 10.34 4.76
N LEU A 93 9.26 11.54 4.69
CA LEU A 93 10.65 11.78 4.98
C LEU A 93 10.79 11.85 6.50
N GLU A 94 11.71 11.09 7.02
CA GLU A 94 12.16 11.12 8.42
C GLU A 94 13.46 11.94 8.52
N ASP A 95 14.14 11.85 9.63
CA ASP A 95 15.47 12.43 9.75
C ASP A 95 16.46 11.69 8.85
N GLY A 96 17.45 12.42 8.32
CA GLY A 96 18.55 11.86 7.52
C GLY A 96 19.87 11.88 8.29
N ASP A 97 20.84 11.11 7.83
CA ASP A 97 22.23 11.18 8.27
C ASP A 97 23.13 11.81 7.20
N GLU A 98 24.45 11.71 7.34
CA GLU A 98 25.40 12.31 6.39
C GLU A 98 25.37 11.65 5.00
N VAL A 99 24.92 10.39 4.92
CA VAL A 99 24.98 9.54 3.72
C VAL A 99 23.59 9.32 3.13
N PHE A 100 22.55 9.18 3.97
CA PHE A 100 21.22 8.80 3.57
C PHE A 100 20.14 9.74 4.10
N ASP A 101 19.12 9.93 3.28
CA ASP A 101 17.82 10.42 3.69
C ASP A 101 16.92 9.21 4.02
N HIS A 102 16.25 9.24 5.18
CA HIS A 102 15.43 8.15 5.70
C HIS A 102 13.96 8.40 5.40
N TYR A 103 13.26 7.36 4.98
CA TYR A 103 11.85 7.42 4.63
C TYR A 103 11.07 6.29 5.31
N THR A 104 9.82 6.55 5.58
CA THR A 104 8.86 5.52 5.98
C THR A 104 7.77 5.42 4.91
N MET A 105 7.54 4.20 4.43
CA MET A 105 6.48 3.87 3.48
C MET A 105 5.45 2.96 4.16
N THR A 106 4.16 3.28 4.02
CA THR A 106 3.06 2.43 4.52
C THR A 106 2.35 1.74 3.35
N LEU A 107 2.38 0.41 3.36
CA LEU A 107 1.66 -0.43 2.40
C LEU A 107 0.37 -0.98 3.02
N LYS A 108 -0.74 -0.82 2.32
CA LYS A 108 -2.06 -1.37 2.68
C LYS A 108 -2.73 -2.00 1.45
N PRO A 109 -3.75 -2.87 1.64
CA PRO A 109 -4.53 -3.36 0.51
C PRO A 109 -5.35 -2.22 -0.11
N ASN A 110 -5.71 -2.37 -1.38
CA ASN A 110 -6.52 -1.36 -2.09
C ASN A 110 -7.86 -1.06 -1.38
N LEU A 111 -8.43 -2.06 -0.72
CA LEU A 111 -9.66 -1.93 0.07
C LEU A 111 -9.53 -0.85 1.18
N ALA A 112 -8.33 -0.62 1.71
CA ALA A 112 -8.08 0.41 2.72
C ALA A 112 -8.39 1.84 2.22
N ARG A 113 -8.43 2.06 0.92
CA ARG A 113 -8.81 3.36 0.33
C ARG A 113 -10.26 3.74 0.64
N LEU A 114 -11.12 2.76 0.87
CA LEU A 114 -12.49 3.01 1.31
C LEU A 114 -12.58 3.66 2.71
N SER A 115 -11.53 3.58 3.52
CA SER A 115 -11.47 4.23 4.83
C SER A 115 -11.12 5.73 4.76
N LEU A 116 -10.69 6.22 3.60
CA LEU A 116 -10.24 7.61 3.45
C LEU A 116 -11.38 8.63 3.34
N THR A 117 -12.61 8.17 3.08
CA THR A 117 -13.75 9.05 2.85
C THR A 117 -14.93 8.66 3.72
N LYS A 118 -15.48 9.63 4.48
CA LYS A 118 -16.76 9.51 5.20
C LYS A 118 -17.88 10.08 4.38
N ARG A 119 -19.02 9.38 4.33
CA ARG A 119 -20.18 9.79 3.52
C ARG A 119 -21.51 9.52 4.22
N SER A 120 -22.56 10.17 3.69
CA SER A 120 -23.95 9.84 3.98
C SER A 120 -24.65 9.63 2.65
N ARG A 121 -25.23 8.44 2.43
CA ARG A 121 -25.88 8.03 1.20
C ARG A 121 -27.08 7.14 1.49
N ILE A 122 -28.06 7.14 0.59
CA ILE A 122 -29.22 6.25 0.62
C ILE A 122 -29.23 5.46 -0.68
N PHE A 123 -29.31 4.15 -0.56
CA PHE A 123 -29.49 3.23 -1.67
C PHE A 123 -30.91 2.67 -1.60
N GLN A 124 -31.68 2.78 -2.68
CA GLN A 124 -33.08 2.37 -2.75
C GLN A 124 -33.25 1.20 -3.71
N ASN A 125 -34.06 0.20 -3.32
CA ASN A 125 -34.35 -0.99 -4.11
C ASN A 125 -33.11 -1.74 -4.60
N GLN A 126 -32.06 -1.76 -3.80
CA GLN A 126 -30.79 -2.46 -4.11
C GLN A 126 -30.54 -3.61 -3.14
N SER A 127 -29.89 -4.62 -3.63
CA SER A 127 -29.32 -5.67 -2.78
C SER A 127 -28.01 -5.19 -2.15
N VAL A 128 -27.63 -5.82 -1.05
CA VAL A 128 -26.31 -5.55 -0.43
C VAL A 128 -25.18 -5.82 -1.42
N ALA A 129 -25.32 -6.82 -2.29
CA ALA A 129 -24.33 -7.13 -3.31
C ALA A 129 -24.15 -6.00 -4.33
N GLU A 130 -25.23 -5.34 -4.76
CA GLU A 130 -25.16 -4.18 -5.65
C GLU A 130 -24.47 -3.01 -4.97
N VAL A 131 -24.70 -2.80 -3.67
CA VAL A 131 -24.02 -1.77 -2.88
C VAL A 131 -22.53 -2.10 -2.69
N TRP A 132 -22.16 -3.36 -2.41
CA TRP A 132 -20.75 -3.76 -2.37
C TRP A 132 -20.05 -3.54 -3.70
N GLN A 133 -20.72 -3.93 -4.81
CA GLN A 133 -20.20 -3.71 -6.15
C GLN A 133 -19.89 -2.23 -6.37
N PHE A 134 -20.84 -1.34 -6.04
CA PHE A 134 -20.68 0.10 -6.15
C PHE A 134 -19.50 0.63 -5.32
N LEU A 135 -19.30 0.13 -4.09
CA LEU A 135 -18.19 0.54 -3.22
C LEU A 135 -16.85 0.05 -3.76
N LEU A 136 -16.78 -1.20 -4.20
CA LEU A 136 -15.55 -1.81 -4.70
C LEU A 136 -15.13 -1.29 -6.07
N ASP A 137 -16.08 -0.83 -6.90
CA ASP A 137 -15.79 -0.16 -8.17
C ASP A 137 -14.97 1.12 -7.96
N GLN A 138 -15.21 1.86 -6.87
CA GLN A 138 -14.49 3.08 -6.56
C GLN A 138 -12.98 2.84 -6.30
N VAL A 139 -12.63 1.61 -5.94
CA VAL A 139 -11.24 1.20 -5.68
C VAL A 139 -10.77 0.10 -6.63
N SER A 140 -11.46 -0.08 -7.75
CA SER A 140 -11.13 -1.05 -8.81
C SER A 140 -11.03 -2.51 -8.33
N LEU A 141 -11.90 -2.88 -7.39
CA LEU A 141 -11.99 -4.24 -6.82
C LEU A 141 -13.30 -4.96 -7.16
N SER A 142 -14.10 -4.44 -8.05
CA SER A 142 -15.44 -4.93 -8.38
C SER A 142 -15.55 -6.41 -8.76
N LYS A 143 -14.50 -6.97 -9.35
CA LYS A 143 -14.48 -8.38 -9.78
C LYS A 143 -14.25 -9.41 -8.67
N MET A 144 -14.14 -8.97 -7.41
CA MET A 144 -13.80 -9.85 -6.28
C MET A 144 -15.00 -10.42 -5.54
N ILE A 145 -16.24 -10.05 -5.92
CA ILE A 145 -17.44 -10.56 -5.26
C ILE A 145 -17.86 -11.87 -5.92
N GLN A 146 -17.87 -12.95 -5.14
CA GLN A 146 -18.47 -14.24 -5.50
C GLN A 146 -19.54 -14.59 -4.47
N LEU A 147 -20.79 -14.67 -4.90
CA LEU A 147 -21.92 -15.00 -4.05
C LEU A 147 -22.35 -16.45 -4.32
N LEU A 148 -22.57 -17.21 -3.27
CA LEU A 148 -23.15 -18.57 -3.37
C LEU A 148 -24.64 -18.52 -3.72
N LYS A 149 -25.33 -17.46 -3.28
CA LYS A 149 -26.76 -17.22 -3.56
C LYS A 149 -27.00 -15.73 -3.78
N PRO A 150 -27.98 -15.36 -4.64
CA PRO A 150 -28.38 -13.97 -4.79
C PRO A 150 -28.92 -13.42 -3.46
N LEU A 151 -28.53 -12.19 -3.14
CA LEU A 151 -29.05 -11.48 -1.97
C LEU A 151 -30.34 -10.71 -2.32
N PRO A 152 -31.35 -10.69 -1.43
CA PRO A 152 -32.60 -9.98 -1.69
C PRO A 152 -32.36 -8.47 -1.76
N LYS A 153 -33.20 -7.79 -2.55
CA LYS A 153 -33.25 -6.33 -2.56
C LYS A 153 -33.88 -5.81 -1.28
N ARG A 154 -33.29 -4.76 -0.72
CA ARG A 154 -33.83 -4.01 0.42
C ARG A 154 -34.46 -2.72 -0.08
N VAL A 155 -35.55 -2.30 0.55
CA VAL A 155 -36.24 -1.04 0.20
C VAL A 155 -35.29 0.16 0.37
N ILE A 156 -34.57 0.17 1.49
CA ILE A 156 -33.59 1.21 1.83
C ILE A 156 -32.38 0.59 2.51
N ILE A 157 -31.18 1.00 2.08
CA ILE A 157 -29.90 0.77 2.75
C ILE A 157 -29.27 2.13 2.96
N THR A 158 -28.95 2.48 4.21
CA THR A 158 -28.44 3.81 4.56
C THR A 158 -27.01 3.71 5.06
N GLN A 159 -26.14 4.53 4.48
CA GLN A 159 -24.83 4.90 5.02
C GLN A 159 -24.98 6.25 5.71
N TYR A 160 -24.58 6.37 6.98
CA TYR A 160 -24.71 7.61 7.72
C TYR A 160 -23.44 7.97 8.50
N ARG A 161 -22.73 9.00 8.07
CA ARG A 161 -21.52 9.56 8.70
C ARG A 161 -20.45 8.52 9.04
N GLU A 162 -20.35 7.46 8.25
CA GLU A 162 -19.37 6.39 8.39
C GLU A 162 -18.44 6.35 7.16
N THR A 163 -17.27 5.71 7.28
CA THR A 163 -16.39 5.50 6.13
C THR A 163 -17.02 4.48 5.18
N ASP A 164 -16.65 4.54 3.91
CA ASP A 164 -17.09 3.52 2.94
C ASP A 164 -16.63 2.12 3.35
N PHE A 165 -15.51 2.02 4.09
CA PHE A 165 -15.01 0.77 4.64
C PHE A 165 -15.84 0.25 5.81
N ASP A 166 -16.17 1.11 6.79
CA ASP A 166 -17.01 0.73 7.93
C ASP A 166 -18.40 0.32 7.46
N PHE A 167 -18.96 1.06 6.48
CA PHE A 167 -20.22 0.72 5.84
C PHE A 167 -20.15 -0.64 5.12
N PHE A 168 -19.08 -0.89 4.37
CA PHE A 168 -18.85 -2.19 3.72
C PHE A 168 -18.82 -3.34 4.75
N LEU A 169 -18.05 -3.19 5.83
CA LEU A 169 -17.95 -4.20 6.90
C LEU A 169 -19.30 -4.42 7.60
N ARG A 170 -20.04 -3.34 7.90
CA ARG A 170 -21.38 -3.45 8.52
C ARG A 170 -22.33 -4.24 7.63
N LEU A 171 -22.33 -3.98 6.34
CA LEU A 171 -23.15 -4.76 5.41
C LEU A 171 -22.71 -6.23 5.31
N CYS A 172 -21.41 -6.55 5.50
CA CYS A 172 -20.94 -7.92 5.56
C CYS A 172 -21.42 -8.66 6.81
N SER A 173 -21.59 -7.97 7.93
CA SER A 173 -22.09 -8.58 9.17
C SER A 173 -23.61 -8.75 9.19
N ASP A 174 -24.34 -8.05 8.32
CA ASP A 174 -25.80 -8.09 8.21
C ASP A 174 -26.31 -9.17 7.21
N THR A 175 -25.41 -9.94 6.59
CA THR A 175 -25.69 -10.97 5.58
C THR A 175 -25.28 -12.34 6.03
#